data_4712edc409461acc5262fa08b91f01d6
#
_entry.id   4712edc409461acc5262fa08b91f01d6
#
_cell.length_a   1.000
_cell.length_b   1.000
_cell.length_c   1.000
_cell.angle_alpha   90.00
_cell.angle_beta   90.00
_cell.angle_gamma   90.00
#
_symmetry.space_group_name_H-M   'P 1'
#
loop_
_entity.id
_entity.type
_entity.pdbx_description
1 polymer ?
#
loop_
_entity_poly.entity_id
_entity_poly.type
_entity_poly.pdbx_seq_one_letter_code
_entity_poly.pdbx_strand_id
1 'polypeptide(L)'
;MSSDKPNTLEKIERAYEKRERIPKERYSFLNPSVFIPWQERERVFLHFLNKNYFRKKDISELSLLEVGCGTGANILQFIRYGFTPEKITANELLPERVKTARIILRSSVIIVLGDASQVPFENAPFDLILVSTVFSSILDHDFRKKLALRIWDLLSIDGAVLWYDFIYNNPRNPDVEGISVRELKALFSNSYITYKKVTLAPPISRFILSVAPWNWIYSCFNLPFLRTHIVAWIQKHE
;
A
#
# COMPACT_ATOMS: atom_id res chain seq x y z
N MET A 1 8.86 -12.46 -37.09
CA MET A 1 9.13 -11.29 -36.23
C MET A 1 8.25 -11.40 -35.01
N SER A 2 8.80 -11.92 -33.93
CA SER A 2 8.11 -12.01 -32.64
C SER A 2 7.97 -10.58 -32.11
N SER A 3 6.76 -10.07 -31.97
CA SER A 3 6.51 -8.79 -31.31
C SER A 3 6.74 -9.00 -29.82
N ASP A 4 7.93 -8.66 -29.32
CA ASP A 4 8.23 -8.59 -27.89
C ASP A 4 7.32 -7.54 -27.25
N LYS A 5 6.13 -7.97 -26.80
CA LYS A 5 5.33 -7.14 -25.90
C LYS A 5 6.05 -7.12 -24.57
N PRO A 6 6.35 -5.93 -24.01
CA PRO A 6 7.04 -5.83 -22.75
C PRO A 6 6.32 -6.64 -21.66
N ASN A 7 7.08 -7.41 -20.90
CA ASN A 7 6.59 -8.17 -19.74
C ASN A 7 5.93 -7.23 -18.72
N THR A 8 5.00 -7.76 -17.91
CA THR A 8 4.27 -6.98 -16.89
C THR A 8 5.23 -6.22 -15.96
N LEU A 9 6.34 -6.84 -15.55
CA LEU A 9 7.37 -6.21 -14.71
C LEU A 9 8.04 -5.03 -15.40
N GLU A 10 8.46 -5.18 -16.67
CA GLU A 10 9.06 -4.08 -17.45
C GLU A 10 8.09 -2.88 -17.61
N LYS A 11 6.79 -3.14 -17.74
CA LYS A 11 5.79 -2.06 -17.78
C LYS A 11 5.74 -1.28 -16.46
N ILE A 12 5.79 -2.00 -15.35
CA ILE A 12 5.83 -1.41 -14.01
C ILE A 12 7.10 -0.56 -13.87
N GLU A 13 8.27 -1.09 -14.21
CA GLU A 13 9.56 -0.39 -14.14
C GLU A 13 9.52 0.92 -14.94
N ARG A 14 9.10 0.87 -16.21
CA ARG A 14 8.96 2.05 -17.08
C ARG A 14 7.98 3.09 -16.52
N ALA A 15 6.88 2.64 -15.89
CA ALA A 15 5.93 3.55 -15.26
C ALA A 15 6.55 4.28 -14.05
N TYR A 16 7.41 3.60 -13.29
CA TYR A 16 8.14 4.22 -12.17
C TYR A 16 9.24 5.17 -12.63
N GLU A 17 10.00 4.85 -13.69
CA GLU A 17 10.99 5.77 -14.30
C GLU A 17 10.34 7.09 -14.74
N LYS A 18 9.14 7.03 -15.34
CA LYS A 18 8.38 8.25 -15.67
C LYS A 18 8.01 9.07 -14.41
N ARG A 19 7.69 8.39 -13.30
CA ARG A 19 7.33 9.05 -12.03
C ARG A 19 8.51 9.78 -11.39
N GLU A 20 9.74 9.32 -11.57
CA GLU A 20 10.94 9.98 -11.06
C GLU A 20 11.16 11.38 -11.66
N ARG A 21 10.60 11.63 -12.85
CA ARG A 21 10.63 12.96 -13.50
C ARG A 21 9.64 13.95 -12.91
N ILE A 22 8.76 13.51 -12.01
CA ILE A 22 7.77 14.39 -11.36
C ILE A 22 8.49 15.18 -10.26
N PRO A 23 8.29 16.52 -10.18
CA PRO A 23 8.93 17.34 -9.14
C PRO A 23 8.68 16.78 -7.74
N LYS A 24 9.75 16.69 -6.94
CA LYS A 24 9.71 16.08 -5.58
C LYS A 24 8.75 16.84 -4.64
N GLU A 25 8.58 18.14 -4.84
CA GLU A 25 7.67 19.00 -4.09
C GLU A 25 6.22 18.52 -4.16
N ARG A 26 5.84 17.86 -5.26
CA ARG A 26 4.49 17.30 -5.44
C ARG A 26 4.16 16.20 -4.44
N TYR A 27 5.16 15.51 -3.93
CA TYR A 27 5.04 14.40 -2.98
C TYR A 27 5.61 14.74 -1.59
N SER A 28 6.04 15.97 -1.39
CA SER A 28 6.59 16.44 -0.10
C SER A 28 5.50 16.48 0.97
N PHE A 29 5.81 16.00 2.18
CA PHE A 29 4.94 16.17 3.35
C PHE A 29 4.79 17.62 3.81
N LEU A 30 5.64 18.53 3.33
CA LEU A 30 5.44 19.98 3.54
C LEU A 30 4.24 20.51 2.74
N ASN A 31 3.75 19.73 1.76
CA ASN A 31 2.55 20.08 1.00
C ASN A 31 1.31 19.55 1.73
N PRO A 32 0.39 20.43 2.21
CA PRO A 32 -0.83 20.01 2.90
C PRO A 32 -1.69 19.02 2.11
N SER A 33 -1.69 19.10 0.77
CA SER A 33 -2.43 18.18 -0.09
C SER A 33 -1.87 16.76 -0.15
N VAL A 34 -0.68 16.54 0.40
CA VAL A 34 -0.07 15.23 0.62
C VAL A 34 -0.24 14.81 2.07
N PHE A 35 0.10 15.68 3.01
CA PHE A 35 0.15 15.37 4.43
C PHE A 35 -1.24 15.08 5.03
N ILE A 36 -2.26 15.88 4.71
CA ILE A 36 -3.60 15.71 5.28
C ILE A 36 -4.27 14.39 4.85
N PRO A 37 -4.29 14.01 3.55
CA PRO A 37 -4.76 12.68 3.15
C PRO A 37 -3.94 11.54 3.76
N TRP A 38 -2.63 11.73 3.91
CA TRP A 38 -1.77 10.76 4.57
C TRP A 38 -2.16 10.57 6.05
N GLN A 39 -2.39 11.65 6.81
CA GLN A 39 -2.88 11.57 8.19
C GLN A 39 -4.24 10.88 8.30
N GLU A 40 -5.15 11.08 7.32
CA GLU A 40 -6.44 10.39 7.28
C GLU A 40 -6.23 8.87 7.14
N ARG A 41 -5.37 8.45 6.21
CA ARG A 41 -5.00 7.04 6.03
C ARG A 41 -4.43 6.44 7.31
N GLU A 42 -3.49 7.13 7.95
CA GLU A 42 -2.84 6.69 9.19
C GLU A 42 -3.85 6.46 10.32
N ARG A 43 -4.80 7.37 10.50
CA ARG A 43 -5.88 7.19 11.50
C ARG A 43 -6.69 5.92 11.24
N VAL A 44 -6.91 5.55 9.98
CA VAL A 44 -7.63 4.33 9.65
C VAL A 44 -6.76 3.08 9.85
N PHE A 45 -5.46 3.13 9.53
CA PHE A 45 -4.51 2.06 9.85
C PHE A 45 -4.50 1.78 11.35
N LEU A 46 -4.31 2.80 12.18
CA LEU A 46 -4.32 2.69 13.64
C LEU A 46 -5.66 2.20 14.17
N HIS A 47 -6.78 2.60 13.57
CA HIS A 47 -8.10 2.09 13.93
C HIS A 47 -8.21 0.57 13.71
N PHE A 48 -7.73 0.04 12.58
CA PHE A 48 -7.75 -1.39 12.31
C PHE A 48 -6.77 -2.16 13.21
N LEU A 49 -5.56 -1.66 13.40
CA LEU A 49 -4.57 -2.27 14.30
C LEU A 49 -5.09 -2.29 15.74
N ASN A 50 -5.63 -1.19 16.23
CA ASN A 50 -6.19 -1.11 17.59
C ASN A 50 -7.35 -2.10 17.76
N LYS A 51 -8.31 -2.12 16.83
CA LYS A 51 -9.49 -2.99 16.90
C LYS A 51 -9.12 -4.47 16.93
N ASN A 52 -8.10 -4.87 16.15
CA ASN A 52 -7.83 -6.28 15.90
C ASN A 52 -6.68 -6.84 16.74
N TYR A 53 -5.66 -6.02 17.08
CA TYR A 53 -4.46 -6.49 17.78
C TYR A 53 -4.22 -5.86 19.13
N PHE A 54 -4.41 -4.56 19.33
CA PHE A 54 -3.87 -3.80 20.47
C PHE A 54 -4.13 -4.39 21.87
N ARG A 55 -5.25 -5.03 22.09
CA ARG A 55 -5.56 -5.68 23.40
C ARG A 55 -5.49 -7.20 23.37
N LYS A 56 -5.11 -7.78 22.24
CA LYS A 56 -5.16 -9.23 22.02
C LYS A 56 -3.77 -9.83 21.82
N LYS A 57 -2.85 -9.06 21.23
CA LYS A 57 -1.48 -9.49 20.92
C LYS A 57 -0.53 -8.32 21.17
N ASP A 58 0.70 -8.63 21.56
CA ASP A 58 1.76 -7.62 21.60
C ASP A 58 2.18 -7.30 20.16
N ILE A 59 2.05 -6.04 19.76
CA ILE A 59 2.40 -5.58 18.42
C ILE A 59 3.89 -5.80 18.12
N SER A 60 4.75 -5.75 19.14
CA SER A 60 6.18 -5.99 18.97
C SER A 60 6.52 -7.43 18.58
N GLU A 61 5.60 -8.36 18.84
CA GLU A 61 5.75 -9.77 18.52
C GLU A 61 5.22 -10.14 17.13
N LEU A 62 4.45 -9.26 16.49
CA LEU A 62 3.85 -9.52 15.18
C LEU A 62 4.88 -9.44 14.06
N SER A 63 4.83 -10.43 13.16
CA SER A 63 5.58 -10.43 11.91
C SER A 63 4.84 -9.61 10.85
N LEU A 64 5.57 -8.72 10.18
CA LEU A 64 5.05 -7.83 9.13
C LEU A 64 5.78 -8.07 7.80
N LEU A 65 5.01 -8.23 6.73
CA LEU A 65 5.51 -8.09 5.35
C LEU A 65 4.91 -6.83 4.71
N GLU A 66 5.73 -5.99 4.10
CA GLU A 66 5.25 -4.98 3.15
C GLU A 66 5.61 -5.40 1.73
N VAL A 67 4.60 -5.60 0.88
CA VAL A 67 4.76 -5.83 -0.56
C VAL A 67 4.84 -4.49 -1.27
N GLY A 68 5.93 -4.25 -2.02
CA GLY A 68 6.18 -2.98 -2.70
C GLY A 68 6.48 -1.83 -1.73
N CYS A 69 7.45 -2.02 -0.84
CA CYS A 69 7.76 -1.05 0.23
C CYS A 69 8.29 0.30 -0.26
N GLY A 70 8.64 0.42 -1.54
CA GLY A 70 9.22 1.63 -2.10
C GLY A 70 10.52 1.99 -1.40
N THR A 71 10.60 3.21 -0.87
CA THR A 71 11.76 3.69 -0.11
C THR A 71 11.67 3.41 1.40
N GLY A 72 10.68 2.64 1.86
CA GLY A 72 10.56 2.21 3.26
C GLY A 72 9.76 3.16 4.18
N ALA A 73 9.06 4.15 3.63
CA ALA A 73 8.36 5.15 4.44
C ALA A 73 7.25 4.55 5.34
N ASN A 74 6.49 3.58 4.83
CA ASN A 74 5.49 2.90 5.65
C ASN A 74 6.15 2.03 6.73
N ILE A 75 7.25 1.35 6.42
CA ILE A 75 8.00 0.54 7.42
C ILE A 75 8.39 1.41 8.62
N LEU A 76 8.96 2.61 8.39
CA LEU A 76 9.29 3.56 9.47
C LEU A 76 8.05 3.87 10.32
N GLN A 77 6.90 4.01 9.68
CA GLN A 77 5.66 4.30 10.39
C GLN A 77 5.20 3.10 11.24
N PHE A 78 5.32 1.87 10.73
CA PHE A 78 4.99 0.66 11.49
C PHE A 78 5.96 0.45 12.68
N ILE A 79 7.25 0.76 12.52
CA ILE A 79 8.20 0.79 13.65
C ILE A 79 7.73 1.80 14.72
N ARG A 80 7.25 2.98 14.33
CA ARG A 80 6.65 3.95 15.27
C ARG A 80 5.37 3.45 15.95
N TYR A 81 4.63 2.54 15.32
CA TYR A 81 3.46 1.90 15.93
C TYR A 81 3.83 0.82 16.95
N GLY A 82 5.11 0.44 17.04
CA GLY A 82 5.63 -0.54 18.00
C GLY A 82 6.02 -1.89 17.39
N PHE A 83 5.99 -2.03 16.06
CA PHE A 83 6.52 -3.24 15.41
C PHE A 83 8.04 -3.31 15.55
N THR A 84 8.55 -4.49 15.90
CA THR A 84 9.98 -4.75 16.04
C THR A 84 10.64 -4.86 14.66
N PRO A 85 11.70 -4.07 14.36
CA PRO A 85 12.36 -4.08 13.05
C PRO A 85 12.80 -5.47 12.57
N GLU A 86 13.28 -6.32 13.49
CA GLU A 86 13.74 -7.68 13.20
C GLU A 86 12.62 -8.63 12.74
N LYS A 87 11.36 -8.26 13.01
CA LYS A 87 10.16 -9.01 12.57
C LYS A 87 9.51 -8.41 11.32
N ILE A 88 10.17 -7.42 10.71
CA ILE A 88 9.68 -6.77 9.50
C ILE A 88 10.45 -7.24 8.29
N THR A 89 9.72 -7.72 7.29
CA THR A 89 10.23 -8.01 5.95
C THR A 89 9.64 -6.99 4.98
N ALA A 90 10.49 -6.37 4.18
CA ALA A 90 10.11 -5.43 3.13
C ALA A 90 10.43 -6.06 1.77
N ASN A 91 9.50 -6.02 0.82
CA ASN A 91 9.77 -6.43 -0.54
C ASN A 91 9.67 -5.21 -1.48
N GLU A 92 10.58 -5.13 -2.44
CA GLU A 92 10.55 -4.11 -3.49
C GLU A 92 11.08 -4.69 -4.80
N LEU A 93 10.44 -4.33 -5.90
CA LEU A 93 10.81 -4.77 -7.25
C LEU A 93 12.03 -4.02 -7.79
N LEU A 94 12.14 -2.72 -7.49
CA LEU A 94 13.09 -1.80 -8.11
C LEU A 94 14.39 -1.68 -7.31
N PRO A 95 15.57 -2.04 -7.88
CA PRO A 95 16.86 -2.00 -7.16
C PRO A 95 17.20 -0.63 -6.58
N GLU A 96 16.91 0.46 -7.29
CA GLU A 96 17.22 1.82 -6.83
C GLU A 96 16.40 2.22 -5.59
N ARG A 97 15.15 1.73 -5.50
CA ARG A 97 14.31 1.94 -4.32
C ARG A 97 14.80 1.13 -3.13
N VAL A 98 15.24 -0.12 -3.38
CA VAL A 98 15.88 -0.94 -2.35
C VAL A 98 17.14 -0.27 -1.80
N LYS A 99 17.98 0.33 -2.65
CA LYS A 99 19.17 1.10 -2.19
C LYS A 99 18.75 2.23 -1.25
N THR A 100 17.73 3.00 -1.63
CA THR A 100 17.20 4.08 -0.80
C THR A 100 16.61 3.55 0.51
N ALA A 101 15.82 2.48 0.45
CA ALA A 101 15.23 1.86 1.63
C ALA A 101 16.30 1.38 2.63
N ARG A 102 17.40 0.79 2.15
CA ARG A 102 18.53 0.36 3.00
C ARG A 102 19.25 1.50 3.71
N ILE A 103 19.22 2.71 3.15
CA ILE A 103 19.79 3.91 3.79
C ILE A 103 18.86 4.40 4.91
N ILE A 104 17.53 4.31 4.70
CA ILE A 104 16.52 4.88 5.59
C ILE A 104 16.18 3.91 6.72
N LEU A 105 16.06 2.61 6.41
CA LEU A 105 15.66 1.58 7.35
C LEU A 105 16.88 1.05 8.12
N ARG A 106 16.64 0.56 9.33
CA ARG A 106 17.67 -0.13 10.11
C ARG A 106 18.08 -1.43 9.41
N SER A 107 19.32 -1.85 9.63
CA SER A 107 19.88 -3.09 9.07
C SER A 107 19.14 -4.36 9.55
N SER A 108 18.38 -4.27 10.63
CA SER A 108 17.56 -5.37 11.15
C SER A 108 16.26 -5.62 10.36
N VAL A 109 15.82 -4.67 9.54
CA VAL A 109 14.70 -4.90 8.60
C VAL A 109 15.21 -5.70 7.41
N ILE A 110 14.56 -6.83 7.14
CA ILE A 110 14.91 -7.68 5.99
C ILE A 110 14.32 -7.06 4.72
N ILE A 111 15.18 -6.79 3.73
CA ILE A 111 14.72 -6.24 2.44
C ILE A 111 14.98 -7.26 1.32
N VAL A 112 13.90 -7.76 0.73
CA VAL A 112 13.89 -8.74 -0.37
C VAL A 112 13.65 -8.01 -1.69
N LEU A 113 14.66 -8.01 -2.57
CA LEU A 113 14.55 -7.47 -3.93
C LEU A 113 13.89 -8.49 -4.86
N GLY A 114 12.93 -8.06 -5.66
CA GLY A 114 12.35 -8.82 -6.76
C GLY A 114 10.83 -8.93 -6.73
N ASP A 115 10.31 -9.74 -7.65
CA ASP A 115 8.88 -9.99 -7.83
C ASP A 115 8.28 -10.74 -6.63
N ALA A 116 7.42 -10.09 -5.86
CA ALA A 116 6.75 -10.65 -4.69
C ALA A 116 5.96 -11.94 -4.98
N SER A 117 5.54 -12.15 -6.24
CA SER A 117 4.84 -13.37 -6.64
C SER A 117 5.74 -14.59 -6.75
N GLN A 118 7.08 -14.42 -6.71
CA GLN A 118 8.05 -15.50 -6.99
C GLN A 118 9.15 -15.60 -5.93
N VAL A 119 9.61 -14.47 -5.36
CA VAL A 119 10.71 -14.50 -4.40
C VAL A 119 10.36 -15.30 -3.14
N PRO A 120 11.33 -16.03 -2.56
CA PRO A 120 11.13 -16.69 -1.28
C PRO A 120 11.06 -15.68 -0.15
N PHE A 121 10.20 -15.95 0.84
CA PHE A 121 10.12 -15.23 2.10
C PHE A 121 10.37 -16.21 3.24
N GLU A 122 11.58 -16.22 3.79
CA GLU A 122 12.01 -17.17 4.81
C GLU A 122 11.24 -17.03 6.13
N ASN A 123 10.74 -15.82 6.42
CA ASN A 123 10.01 -15.53 7.65
C ASN A 123 8.49 -15.75 7.54
N ALA A 124 8.00 -16.33 6.43
CA ALA A 124 6.58 -16.68 6.32
C ALA A 124 6.20 -17.83 7.28
N PRO A 125 4.96 -17.89 7.76
CA PRO A 125 3.85 -16.98 7.47
C PRO A 125 3.91 -15.67 8.28
N PHE A 126 3.22 -14.63 7.77
CA PHE A 126 3.17 -13.30 8.40
C PHE A 126 1.84 -13.03 9.09
N ASP A 127 1.89 -12.35 10.26
CA ASP A 127 0.69 -11.91 10.98
C ASP A 127 0.00 -10.74 10.29
N LEU A 128 0.77 -9.85 9.66
CA LEU A 128 0.26 -8.72 8.92
C LEU A 128 0.99 -8.58 7.59
N ILE A 129 0.23 -8.43 6.50
CA ILE A 129 0.79 -8.09 5.19
C ILE A 129 0.24 -6.73 4.75
N LEU A 130 1.12 -5.73 4.62
CA LEU A 130 0.77 -4.42 4.09
C LEU A 130 0.90 -4.41 2.57
N VAL A 131 -0.15 -3.97 1.90
CA VAL A 131 -0.18 -3.73 0.45
C VAL A 131 -0.68 -2.32 0.20
N SER A 132 0.22 -1.42 -0.20
CA SER A 132 -0.09 0.01 -0.34
C SER A 132 0.22 0.49 -1.76
N THR A 133 -0.82 0.76 -2.56
CA THR A 133 -0.73 1.27 -3.95
C THR A 133 0.13 0.39 -4.89
N VAL A 134 0.05 -0.92 -4.71
CA VAL A 134 0.77 -1.91 -5.54
C VAL A 134 -0.09 -2.39 -6.69
N PHE A 135 -1.29 -2.89 -6.39
CA PHE A 135 -2.14 -3.54 -7.40
C PHE A 135 -2.61 -2.58 -8.48
N SER A 136 -2.83 -1.33 -8.13
CA SER A 136 -3.17 -0.30 -9.11
C SER A 136 -2.06 -0.01 -10.14
N SER A 137 -0.82 -0.38 -9.85
CA SER A 137 0.31 -0.27 -10.79
C SER A 137 0.47 -1.51 -11.68
N ILE A 138 -0.32 -2.56 -11.45
CA ILE A 138 -0.32 -3.81 -12.20
C ILE A 138 -1.53 -3.80 -13.14
N LEU A 139 -1.34 -3.61 -14.44
CA LEU A 139 -2.42 -3.57 -15.44
C LEU A 139 -2.83 -4.97 -15.91
N ASP A 140 -2.03 -5.99 -15.62
CA ASP A 140 -2.29 -7.38 -15.96
C ASP A 140 -3.13 -8.04 -14.86
N HIS A 141 -4.38 -8.35 -15.17
CA HIS A 141 -5.33 -8.92 -14.22
C HIS A 141 -4.95 -10.34 -13.77
N ASP A 142 -4.30 -11.14 -14.62
CA ASP A 142 -3.88 -12.49 -14.24
C ASP A 142 -2.66 -12.42 -13.30
N PHE A 143 -1.78 -11.44 -13.51
CA PHE A 143 -0.70 -11.17 -12.57
C PHE A 143 -1.24 -10.67 -11.22
N ARG A 144 -2.29 -9.81 -11.19
CA ARG A 144 -2.97 -9.43 -9.95
C ARG A 144 -3.49 -10.64 -9.17
N LYS A 145 -4.16 -11.58 -9.86
CA LYS A 145 -4.65 -12.83 -9.24
C LYS A 145 -3.50 -13.67 -8.67
N LYS A 146 -2.43 -13.85 -9.45
CA LYS A 146 -1.24 -14.60 -9.02
C LYS A 146 -0.63 -13.98 -7.75
N LEU A 147 -0.45 -12.66 -7.72
CA LEU A 147 0.07 -11.95 -6.58
C LEU A 147 -0.87 -12.03 -5.36
N ALA A 148 -2.18 -11.90 -5.56
CA ALA A 148 -3.16 -12.02 -4.49
C ALA A 148 -3.15 -13.43 -3.86
N LEU A 149 -3.09 -14.49 -4.65
CA LEU A 149 -2.95 -15.87 -4.16
C LEU A 149 -1.64 -16.04 -3.37
N ARG A 150 -0.53 -15.51 -3.88
CA ARG A 150 0.75 -15.56 -3.16
C ARG A 150 0.70 -14.85 -1.82
N ILE A 151 0.11 -13.66 -1.75
CA ILE A 151 -0.10 -12.91 -0.50
C ILE A 151 -0.94 -13.76 0.47
N TRP A 152 -1.97 -14.42 -0.04
CA TRP A 152 -2.85 -15.27 0.77
C TRP A 152 -2.13 -16.48 1.36
N ASP A 153 -1.24 -17.11 0.59
CA ASP A 153 -0.42 -18.25 1.05
C ASP A 153 0.61 -17.82 2.10
N LEU A 154 1.14 -16.59 1.99
CA LEU A 154 2.10 -16.02 2.93
C LEU A 154 1.47 -15.53 4.24
N LEU A 155 0.15 -15.41 4.30
CA LEU A 155 -0.58 -14.92 5.46
C LEU A 155 -0.81 -16.04 6.49
N SER A 156 -0.50 -15.78 7.76
CA SER A 156 -0.85 -16.69 8.86
C SER A 156 -2.36 -16.87 8.98
N ILE A 157 -2.81 -17.92 9.66
CA ILE A 157 -4.25 -18.25 9.75
C ILE A 157 -5.03 -17.14 10.44
N ASP A 158 -4.48 -16.56 11.51
CA ASP A 158 -5.06 -15.43 12.25
C ASP A 158 -4.59 -14.06 11.74
N GLY A 159 -3.87 -14.06 10.62
CA GLY A 159 -3.28 -12.87 10.04
C GLY A 159 -4.27 -12.02 9.27
N ALA A 160 -3.82 -10.83 8.86
CA ALA A 160 -4.60 -9.94 8.04
C ALA A 160 -3.77 -9.28 6.94
N VAL A 161 -4.41 -8.98 5.81
CA VAL A 161 -3.87 -8.05 4.82
C VAL A 161 -4.43 -6.66 5.12
N LEU A 162 -3.54 -5.70 5.38
CA LEU A 162 -3.87 -4.29 5.46
C LEU A 162 -3.65 -3.68 4.07
N TRP A 163 -4.75 -3.36 3.41
CA TRP A 163 -4.77 -2.90 2.03
C TRP A 163 -5.02 -1.40 1.96
N TYR A 164 -4.29 -0.71 1.07
CA TYR A 164 -4.57 0.67 0.69
C TYR A 164 -4.36 0.85 -0.81
N ASP A 165 -5.43 1.21 -1.54
CA ASP A 165 -5.32 1.53 -2.95
C ASP A 165 -6.50 2.42 -3.41
N PHE A 166 -6.39 3.03 -4.59
CA PHE A 166 -7.48 3.81 -5.16
C PHE A 166 -8.45 2.92 -5.95
N ILE A 167 -9.73 3.33 -5.96
CA ILE A 167 -10.86 2.52 -6.46
C ILE A 167 -11.42 3.03 -7.79
N TYR A 168 -10.90 4.14 -8.30
CA TYR A 168 -11.34 4.74 -9.56
C TYR A 168 -10.17 4.95 -10.48
N ASN A 169 -10.39 4.74 -11.80
CA ASN A 169 -9.37 5.01 -12.80
C ASN A 169 -9.06 6.51 -12.87
N ASN A 170 -7.78 6.82 -13.05
CA ASN A 170 -7.34 8.18 -13.31
C ASN A 170 -7.21 8.40 -14.83
N PRO A 171 -8.12 9.13 -15.48
CA PRO A 171 -8.08 9.30 -16.93
C PRO A 171 -6.83 10.04 -17.43
N ARG A 172 -6.09 10.70 -16.52
CA ARG A 172 -4.84 11.41 -16.84
C ARG A 172 -3.59 10.56 -16.63
N ASN A 173 -3.74 9.33 -16.14
CA ASN A 173 -2.61 8.44 -15.92
C ASN A 173 -2.95 7.00 -16.34
N PRO A 174 -2.63 6.63 -17.60
CA PRO A 174 -2.91 5.29 -18.11
C PRO A 174 -1.97 4.20 -17.56
N ASP A 175 -0.91 4.58 -16.83
CA ASP A 175 0.04 3.65 -16.24
C ASP A 175 -0.50 3.05 -14.92
N VAL A 176 -1.75 3.36 -14.54
CA VAL A 176 -2.40 2.84 -13.33
C VAL A 176 -3.89 2.59 -13.54
N GLU A 177 -4.42 1.60 -12.84
CA GLU A 177 -5.84 1.25 -12.86
C GLU A 177 -6.37 1.08 -11.43
N GLY A 178 -7.55 1.68 -11.15
CA GLY A 178 -8.17 1.58 -9.83
C GLY A 178 -8.68 0.16 -9.53
N ILE A 179 -8.52 -0.28 -8.29
CA ILE A 179 -9.01 -1.59 -7.83
C ILE A 179 -10.36 -1.41 -7.16
N SER A 180 -11.43 -1.74 -7.86
CA SER A 180 -12.77 -1.63 -7.32
C SER A 180 -12.97 -2.57 -6.11
N VAL A 181 -13.91 -2.23 -5.21
CA VAL A 181 -14.27 -3.11 -4.08
C VAL A 181 -14.75 -4.48 -4.57
N ARG A 182 -15.42 -4.53 -5.73
CA ARG A 182 -15.84 -5.79 -6.34
C ARG A 182 -14.64 -6.64 -6.76
N GLU A 183 -13.64 -6.03 -7.38
CA GLU A 183 -12.41 -6.71 -7.77
C GLU A 183 -11.61 -7.16 -6.55
N LEU A 184 -11.47 -6.31 -5.52
CA LEU A 184 -10.83 -6.68 -4.27
C LEU A 184 -11.46 -7.93 -3.65
N LYS A 185 -12.80 -8.01 -3.62
CA LYS A 185 -13.54 -9.19 -3.15
C LYS A 185 -13.31 -10.41 -4.03
N ALA A 186 -13.12 -10.25 -5.32
CA ALA A 186 -12.82 -11.35 -6.23
C ALA A 186 -11.38 -11.87 -6.07
N LEU A 187 -10.41 -10.97 -5.82
CA LEU A 187 -9.02 -11.32 -5.55
C LEU A 187 -8.86 -12.12 -4.24
N PHE A 188 -9.67 -11.80 -3.22
CA PHE A 188 -9.66 -12.45 -1.91
C PHE A 188 -11.04 -13.07 -1.60
N SER A 189 -11.51 -13.98 -2.46
CA SER A 189 -12.88 -14.50 -2.44
C SER A 189 -13.28 -15.23 -1.15
N ASN A 190 -12.32 -15.91 -0.49
CA ASN A 190 -12.57 -16.66 0.76
C ASN A 190 -12.14 -15.85 1.98
N SER A 191 -12.51 -14.56 2.03
CA SER A 191 -12.08 -13.66 3.09
C SER A 191 -13.20 -12.83 3.68
N TYR A 192 -13.01 -12.45 4.94
CA TYR A 192 -13.80 -11.40 5.58
C TYR A 192 -13.13 -10.05 5.33
N ILE A 193 -13.81 -9.15 4.62
CA ILE A 193 -13.29 -7.82 4.25
C ILE A 193 -14.08 -6.72 4.93
N THR A 194 -13.41 -5.96 5.77
CA THR A 194 -13.89 -4.67 6.30
C THR A 194 -13.12 -3.54 5.66
N TYR A 195 -13.77 -2.46 5.22
CA TYR A 195 -13.06 -1.34 4.62
C TYR A 195 -13.64 0.03 5.00
N LYS A 196 -12.81 1.06 4.90
CA LYS A 196 -13.20 2.47 5.00
C LYS A 196 -12.72 3.24 3.78
N LYS A 197 -13.60 4.06 3.20
CA LYS A 197 -13.20 4.99 2.15
C LYS A 197 -12.44 6.16 2.76
N VAL A 198 -11.34 6.54 2.12
CA VAL A 198 -10.43 7.61 2.55
C VAL A 198 -9.98 8.44 1.35
N THR A 199 -9.26 9.50 1.62
CA THR A 199 -8.60 10.36 0.63
C THR A 199 -9.59 11.06 -0.30
N LEU A 200 -9.86 12.30 0.01
CA LEU A 200 -10.60 13.20 -0.88
C LEU A 200 -9.93 13.24 -2.26
N ALA A 201 -10.73 13.24 -3.32
CA ALA A 201 -10.22 13.25 -4.70
C ALA A 201 -9.09 14.27 -4.88
N PRO A 202 -7.89 13.86 -5.37
CA PRO A 202 -6.71 14.72 -5.38
C PRO A 202 -6.86 16.08 -6.07
N PRO A 203 -7.65 16.24 -7.15
CA PRO A 203 -7.91 17.57 -7.70
C PRO A 203 -8.67 18.49 -6.74
N ILE A 204 -9.67 17.93 -6.04
CA ILE A 204 -10.49 18.67 -5.07
C ILE A 204 -9.65 19.00 -3.84
N SER A 205 -8.92 18.02 -3.31
CA SER A 205 -8.02 18.20 -2.17
C SER A 205 -6.99 19.29 -2.44
N ARG A 206 -6.32 19.26 -3.59
CA ARG A 206 -5.35 20.29 -3.98
C ARG A 206 -5.97 21.68 -4.07
N PHE A 207 -7.13 21.81 -4.70
CA PHE A 207 -7.83 23.10 -4.80
C PHE A 207 -8.20 23.65 -3.43
N ILE A 208 -8.86 22.85 -2.59
CA ILE A 208 -9.29 23.28 -1.25
C ILE A 208 -8.09 23.68 -0.38
N LEU A 209 -7.04 22.86 -0.38
CA LEU A 209 -5.88 23.08 0.47
C LEU A 209 -4.90 24.14 -0.05
N SER A 210 -5.03 24.57 -1.31
CA SER A 210 -4.30 25.73 -1.82
C SER A 210 -4.94 27.06 -1.36
N VAL A 211 -6.26 27.07 -1.16
CA VAL A 211 -7.00 28.28 -0.71
C VAL A 211 -7.03 28.39 0.81
N ALA A 212 -7.20 27.27 1.50
CA ALA A 212 -7.29 27.21 2.96
C ALA A 212 -6.69 25.90 3.49
N PRO A 213 -5.41 25.89 3.87
CA PRO A 213 -4.69 24.68 4.27
C PRO A 213 -5.08 24.15 5.65
N TRP A 214 -6.30 24.31 6.07
CA TRP A 214 -6.80 23.94 7.39
C TRP A 214 -7.53 22.59 7.35
N ASN A 215 -7.17 21.70 8.26
CA ASN A 215 -7.68 20.33 8.34
C ASN A 215 -9.21 20.24 8.41
N TRP A 216 -9.87 21.17 9.07
CA TRP A 216 -11.32 21.15 9.23
C TRP A 216 -12.04 21.38 7.89
N ILE A 217 -11.50 22.21 6.99
CA ILE A 217 -12.06 22.42 5.66
C ILE A 217 -11.99 21.14 4.85
N TYR A 218 -10.82 20.47 4.84
CA TYR A 218 -10.69 19.15 4.21
C TYR A 218 -11.74 18.17 4.73
N SER A 219 -11.96 18.16 6.05
CA SER A 219 -12.92 17.27 6.70
C SER A 219 -14.37 17.55 6.29
N CYS A 220 -14.77 18.83 6.12
CA CYS A 220 -16.10 19.22 5.65
C CYS A 220 -16.39 18.71 4.24
N PHE A 221 -15.41 18.73 3.35
CA PHE A 221 -15.56 18.25 1.95
C PHE A 221 -15.26 16.76 1.77
N ASN A 222 -14.79 16.08 2.81
CA ASN A 222 -14.42 14.66 2.72
C ASN A 222 -15.63 13.74 2.78
N LEU A 223 -16.57 13.94 1.88
CA LEU A 223 -17.80 13.14 1.76
C LEU A 223 -17.49 11.76 1.13
N PRO A 224 -18.20 10.69 1.52
CA PRO A 224 -17.90 9.31 1.08
C PRO A 224 -17.85 9.09 -0.43
N PHE A 225 -18.66 9.85 -1.20
CA PHE A 225 -18.68 9.75 -2.67
C PHE A 225 -17.55 10.53 -3.37
N LEU A 226 -16.88 11.45 -2.65
CA LEU A 226 -15.71 12.18 -3.12
C LEU A 226 -14.39 11.50 -2.75
N ARG A 227 -14.42 10.42 -1.98
CA ARG A 227 -13.25 9.66 -1.58
C ARG A 227 -12.85 8.69 -2.67
N THR A 228 -11.57 8.68 -2.99
CA THR A 228 -11.02 7.91 -4.12
C THR A 228 -10.23 6.67 -3.72
N HIS A 229 -9.92 6.50 -2.44
CA HIS A 229 -9.17 5.35 -1.96
C HIS A 229 -9.96 4.58 -0.90
N ILE A 230 -9.53 3.34 -0.66
CA ILE A 230 -9.97 2.56 0.49
C ILE A 230 -8.77 2.09 1.30
N VAL A 231 -8.98 1.99 2.60
CA VAL A 231 -8.19 1.13 3.48
C VAL A 231 -9.06 -0.06 3.80
N ALA A 232 -8.57 -1.26 3.56
CA ALA A 232 -9.28 -2.50 3.87
C ALA A 232 -8.46 -3.38 4.81
N TRP A 233 -9.18 -4.11 5.66
CA TRP A 233 -8.69 -5.16 6.52
C TRP A 233 -9.27 -6.48 6.03
N ILE A 234 -8.43 -7.40 5.61
CA ILE A 234 -8.80 -8.64 4.92
C ILE A 234 -8.27 -9.81 5.75
N GLN A 235 -9.15 -10.69 6.21
CA GLN A 235 -8.81 -11.86 7.02
C GLN A 235 -9.35 -13.14 6.41
N LYS A 236 -8.71 -14.26 6.73
CA LYS A 236 -9.22 -15.59 6.38
C LYS A 236 -10.53 -15.83 7.11
N HIS A 237 -11.47 -16.56 6.45
CA HIS A 237 -12.58 -17.15 7.18
C HIS A 237 -12.04 -18.26 8.08
N GLU A 238 -12.53 -18.30 9.30
CA GLU A 238 -12.35 -19.44 10.21
C GLU A 238 -13.05 -20.69 9.63
#